data_1ae1038cef3ce2362f8553fb77582755
#
_entry.id   1ae1038cef3ce2362f8553fb77582755
#
_cell.length_a   1.000
_cell.length_b   1.000
_cell.length_c   1.000
_cell.angle_alpha   90.00
_cell.angle_beta   90.00
_cell.angle_gamma   90.00
#
_symmetry.space_group_name_H-M   'P 1'
#
loop_
_entity.id
_entity.type
_entity.pdbx_description
1 polymer ?
#
loop_
_entity_poly.entity_id
_entity_poly.type
_entity_poly.pdbx_seq_one_letter_code
_entity_poly.pdbx_strand_id
1 'polypeptide(L)'
;MILLNPRENRYEHLDQPSREIMRKTIQFFEAKGKRKLKDDYHDRIWYEDFVDFIGTEKVFATLLTPTAYGKGDSRWDTFRNCDFNEILGFYGLPYWYTWQVTILGLGPLWMSRNEAVKRRTARLLQEGGIFAFGLSEKAHGADLYASEMALTPLGEGTYVADGGKYYIGNANKAALVSTFGKDSETDDYVFFAVDSQHENFDLVKNVVNSQNYVAEFALQGYPVTEADILSRGREAWDAALNTVNIGKYNLGWASIGICTHAFYEAITHAANRNLYGKFVTEFPHIRQLFVDAYTRLVAMKLFALRNADYIRSASPADRRYLLYTPMTKMKVTTQGEQVINLLWDVIAARGFEKDLYFEMAAQDIRALPKLEGTVHVNMALIVKFMANYFFNPGTFPEIPQMHAPGNDDFLFNQGATRGLGKIQFHDYNVAYDAIDLPNLHVFKAQIASLKTFLLTTPPNESQQKDIDFLLTLGELFTLVAYGQLIIENAGFYGIENDLLDQIFDFMVRDFSEFALQLYAKPSSTPAQMEAGLKMIRKAVSDPARFQQIWQKYVAPLNGVYEMRP
;
A
#
# COMPACT_ATOMS: atom_id res chain seq x y z
N MET A 1 10.09 16.48 -11.43
CA MET A 1 8.63 16.17 -11.29
C MET A 1 8.49 15.08 -10.24
N ILE A 2 7.56 15.19 -9.30
CA ILE A 2 7.42 14.17 -8.24
C ILE A 2 6.65 12.93 -8.73
N LEU A 3 5.81 13.09 -9.77
CA LEU A 3 5.04 11.99 -10.36
C LEU A 3 5.89 11.23 -11.39
N LEU A 4 5.69 9.91 -11.47
CA LEU A 4 6.36 9.05 -12.44
C LEU A 4 6.02 9.47 -13.87
N ASN A 5 7.04 9.76 -14.68
CA ASN A 5 6.96 9.86 -16.12
C ASN A 5 7.89 8.82 -16.76
N PRO A 6 7.38 7.73 -17.34
CA PRO A 6 8.22 6.68 -17.92
C PRO A 6 9.16 7.14 -19.02
N ARG A 7 8.87 8.27 -19.69
CA ARG A 7 9.71 8.83 -20.76
C ARG A 7 10.90 9.61 -20.26
N GLU A 8 10.84 10.17 -19.05
CA GLU A 8 11.83 11.11 -18.52
C GLU A 8 12.51 10.63 -17.24
N ASN A 9 11.91 9.71 -16.49
CA ASN A 9 12.44 9.27 -15.22
C ASN A 9 13.72 8.43 -15.43
N ARG A 10 14.85 8.93 -14.96
CA ARG A 10 16.15 8.30 -15.08
C ARG A 10 16.57 7.54 -13.83
N TYR A 11 15.80 7.61 -12.76
CA TYR A 11 16.11 6.96 -11.48
C TYR A 11 17.54 7.26 -10.98
N GLU A 12 18.00 8.51 -11.11
CA GLU A 12 19.38 8.92 -10.80
C GLU A 12 19.76 8.71 -9.32
N HIS A 13 18.77 8.64 -8.44
CA HIS A 13 18.92 8.33 -7.02
C HIS A 13 19.24 6.85 -6.74
N LEU A 14 18.98 5.95 -7.69
CA LEU A 14 19.28 4.53 -7.58
C LEU A 14 20.69 4.22 -8.08
N ASP A 15 21.27 3.11 -7.61
CA ASP A 15 22.48 2.55 -8.21
C ASP A 15 22.23 2.01 -9.63
N GLN A 16 23.31 1.74 -10.34
CA GLN A 16 23.22 1.35 -11.76
C GLN A 16 22.43 0.04 -11.99
N PRO A 17 22.62 -1.06 -11.22
CA PRO A 17 21.84 -2.27 -11.42
C PRO A 17 20.33 -2.05 -11.18
N SER A 18 19.98 -1.29 -10.16
CA SER A 18 18.58 -0.95 -9.85
C SER A 18 17.94 -0.10 -10.94
N ARG A 19 18.66 0.93 -11.44
CA ARG A 19 18.21 1.74 -12.59
C ARG A 19 17.94 0.89 -13.84
N GLU A 20 18.82 -0.07 -14.10
CA GLU A 20 18.68 -0.96 -15.26
C GLU A 20 17.42 -1.83 -15.16
N ILE A 21 17.08 -2.34 -13.96
CA ILE A 21 15.83 -3.09 -13.72
C ILE A 21 14.62 -2.18 -13.99
N MET A 22 14.59 -0.96 -13.45
CA MET A 22 13.48 -0.03 -13.69
C MET A 22 13.32 0.28 -15.18
N ARG A 23 14.43 0.59 -15.86
CA ARG A 23 14.43 0.88 -17.29
C ARG A 23 13.93 -0.30 -18.14
N LYS A 24 14.40 -1.52 -17.88
CA LYS A 24 13.98 -2.73 -18.59
C LYS A 24 12.50 -3.03 -18.34
N THR A 25 12.01 -2.83 -17.13
CA THR A 25 10.60 -3.01 -16.78
C THR A 25 9.70 -2.04 -17.54
N ILE A 26 10.08 -0.76 -17.58
CA ILE A 26 9.37 0.24 -18.39
C ILE A 26 9.38 -0.16 -19.88
N GLN A 27 10.54 -0.57 -20.40
CA GLN A 27 10.68 -0.98 -21.79
C GLN A 27 9.82 -2.20 -22.13
N PHE A 28 9.71 -3.17 -21.21
CA PHE A 28 8.82 -4.33 -21.39
C PHE A 28 7.37 -3.87 -21.61
N PHE A 29 6.84 -3.00 -20.76
CA PHE A 29 5.47 -2.51 -20.89
C PHE A 29 5.25 -1.60 -22.10
N GLU A 30 6.21 -0.71 -22.40
CA GLU A 30 6.14 0.16 -23.57
C GLU A 30 6.22 -0.63 -24.89
N ALA A 31 6.96 -1.75 -24.89
CA ALA A 31 7.02 -2.66 -26.05
C ALA A 31 5.73 -3.49 -26.18
N LYS A 32 5.10 -3.88 -25.06
CA LYS A 32 3.81 -4.57 -25.06
C LYS A 32 2.71 -3.68 -25.64
N GLY A 33 2.74 -2.39 -25.35
CA GLY A 33 1.79 -1.39 -25.83
C GLY A 33 0.43 -1.42 -25.13
N LYS A 34 -0.30 -0.31 -25.21
CA LYS A 34 -1.60 -0.13 -24.55
C LYS A 34 -2.64 -1.14 -25.03
N ARG A 35 -2.72 -1.35 -26.34
CA ARG A 35 -3.71 -2.26 -26.95
C ARG A 35 -3.55 -3.68 -26.42
N LYS A 36 -2.34 -4.24 -26.52
CA LYS A 36 -2.09 -5.61 -26.05
C LYS A 36 -2.31 -5.76 -24.55
N LEU A 37 -1.88 -4.75 -23.76
CA LEU A 37 -2.11 -4.74 -22.33
C LEU A 37 -3.60 -4.77 -22.00
N LYS A 38 -4.42 -3.97 -22.68
CA LYS A 38 -5.87 -3.93 -22.51
C LYS A 38 -6.58 -5.19 -23.00
N ASP A 39 -6.19 -5.73 -24.15
CA ASP A 39 -6.75 -6.98 -24.67
C ASP A 39 -6.50 -8.14 -23.68
N ASP A 40 -5.26 -8.29 -23.19
CA ASP A 40 -4.92 -9.32 -22.20
C ASP A 40 -5.71 -9.15 -20.89
N TYR A 41 -5.92 -7.91 -20.45
CA TYR A 41 -6.71 -7.60 -19.25
C TYR A 41 -8.18 -8.01 -19.42
N HIS A 42 -8.81 -7.65 -20.53
CA HIS A 42 -10.22 -7.98 -20.79
C HIS A 42 -10.46 -9.46 -21.04
N ASP A 43 -9.54 -10.11 -21.78
CA ASP A 43 -9.61 -11.52 -22.06
C ASP A 43 -9.09 -12.39 -20.90
N ARG A 44 -8.61 -11.75 -19.83
CA ARG A 44 -8.08 -12.40 -18.60
C ARG A 44 -6.94 -13.37 -18.90
N ILE A 45 -6.09 -13.00 -19.85
CA ILE A 45 -4.93 -13.81 -20.21
C ILE A 45 -3.89 -13.72 -19.09
N TRP A 46 -3.50 -14.88 -18.56
CA TRP A 46 -2.39 -14.95 -17.63
C TRP A 46 -1.12 -14.39 -18.28
N TYR A 47 -0.41 -13.55 -17.54
CA TYR A 47 0.74 -12.76 -18.03
C TYR A 47 2.04 -13.57 -18.01
N GLU A 48 2.07 -14.72 -18.71
CA GLU A 48 3.27 -15.57 -18.81
C GLU A 48 4.48 -14.78 -19.36
N ASP A 49 4.27 -13.89 -20.32
CA ASP A 49 5.29 -13.00 -20.88
C ASP A 49 5.97 -12.12 -19.82
N PHE A 50 5.22 -11.65 -18.83
CA PHE A 50 5.79 -10.89 -17.70
C PHE A 50 6.56 -11.81 -16.74
N VAL A 51 6.04 -13.01 -16.47
CA VAL A 51 6.73 -14.01 -15.65
C VAL A 51 8.04 -14.43 -16.29
N ASP A 52 8.04 -14.66 -17.61
CA ASP A 52 9.26 -14.95 -18.38
C ASP A 52 10.25 -13.79 -18.35
N PHE A 53 9.78 -12.55 -18.47
CA PHE A 53 10.61 -11.36 -18.38
C PHE A 53 11.29 -11.25 -17.02
N ILE A 54 10.55 -11.34 -15.91
CA ILE A 54 11.14 -11.24 -14.56
C ILE A 54 12.12 -12.38 -14.29
N GLY A 55 11.86 -13.58 -14.82
CA GLY A 55 12.74 -14.74 -14.70
C GLY A 55 14.03 -14.59 -15.52
N THR A 56 13.92 -14.14 -16.77
CA THR A 56 15.07 -13.93 -17.68
C THR A 56 15.98 -12.83 -17.16
N GLU A 57 15.42 -11.68 -16.77
CA GLU A 57 16.16 -10.52 -16.29
C GLU A 57 16.51 -10.60 -14.79
N LYS A 58 16.15 -11.70 -14.10
CA LYS A 58 16.39 -11.92 -12.68
C LYS A 58 15.84 -10.80 -11.78
N VAL A 59 14.74 -10.19 -12.17
CA VAL A 59 14.18 -9.02 -11.50
C VAL A 59 13.83 -9.34 -10.04
N PHE A 60 12.98 -10.34 -9.81
CA PHE A 60 12.58 -10.71 -8.45
C PHE A 60 13.74 -11.30 -7.64
N ALA A 61 14.63 -12.05 -8.28
CA ALA A 61 15.84 -12.55 -7.63
C ALA A 61 16.72 -11.42 -7.11
N THR A 62 16.88 -10.33 -7.88
CA THR A 62 17.70 -9.19 -7.49
C THR A 62 17.02 -8.33 -6.42
N LEU A 63 15.71 -8.09 -6.55
CA LEU A 63 14.99 -7.17 -5.67
C LEU A 63 14.53 -7.80 -4.35
N LEU A 64 14.29 -9.13 -4.32
CA LEU A 64 13.60 -9.83 -3.22
C LEU A 64 14.46 -10.86 -2.48
N THR A 65 15.72 -11.09 -2.90
CA THR A 65 16.60 -12.03 -2.20
C THR A 65 17.48 -11.28 -1.20
N PRO A 66 17.44 -11.60 0.11
CA PRO A 66 18.36 -11.03 1.09
C PRO A 66 19.81 -11.24 0.71
N THR A 67 20.67 -10.30 1.06
CA THR A 67 22.09 -10.26 0.68
C THR A 67 22.84 -11.58 0.99
N ALA A 68 22.50 -12.23 2.11
CA ALA A 68 23.17 -13.47 2.53
C ALA A 68 22.92 -14.67 1.60
N TYR A 69 21.87 -14.64 0.78
CA TYR A 69 21.45 -15.75 -0.09
C TYR A 69 21.47 -15.38 -1.57
N GLY A 70 21.61 -14.09 -1.88
CA GLY A 70 21.54 -13.57 -3.24
C GLY A 70 22.85 -13.65 -4.01
N LYS A 71 22.80 -13.28 -5.28
CA LYS A 71 23.94 -13.15 -6.18
C LYS A 71 24.03 -11.71 -6.68
N GLY A 72 25.27 -11.26 -6.92
CA GLY A 72 25.52 -9.93 -7.45
C GLY A 72 24.96 -8.83 -6.54
N ASP A 73 24.05 -8.01 -7.08
CA ASP A 73 23.44 -6.89 -6.37
C ASP A 73 22.14 -7.25 -5.62
N SER A 74 21.88 -8.54 -5.42
CA SER A 74 20.69 -8.99 -4.69
C SER A 74 20.71 -8.48 -3.26
N ARG A 75 19.64 -7.77 -2.89
CA ARG A 75 19.37 -7.29 -1.54
C ARG A 75 17.90 -6.85 -1.42
N TRP A 76 17.41 -6.79 -0.21
CA TRP A 76 16.17 -6.10 0.07
C TRP A 76 16.47 -4.61 0.30
N ASP A 77 15.93 -3.76 -0.56
CA ASP A 77 16.08 -2.31 -0.49
C ASP A 77 14.69 -1.67 -0.68
N THR A 78 14.12 -1.21 0.42
CA THR A 78 12.75 -0.70 0.46
C THR A 78 12.54 0.43 -0.55
N PHE A 79 13.52 1.33 -0.73
CA PHE A 79 13.34 2.48 -1.58
C PHE A 79 13.29 2.09 -3.07
N ARG A 80 14.20 1.24 -3.54
CA ARG A 80 14.13 0.72 -4.93
C ARG A 80 12.90 -0.14 -5.17
N ASN A 81 12.44 -0.86 -4.14
CA ASN A 81 11.20 -1.64 -4.22
C ASN A 81 9.97 -0.72 -4.30
N CYS A 82 9.98 0.47 -3.68
CA CYS A 82 8.95 1.49 -3.86
C CYS A 82 8.85 1.97 -5.31
N ASP A 83 9.97 2.29 -5.95
CA ASP A 83 9.99 2.69 -7.36
C ASP A 83 9.46 1.58 -8.27
N PHE A 84 9.85 0.33 -8.01
CA PHE A 84 9.35 -0.81 -8.77
C PHE A 84 7.84 -1.03 -8.60
N ASN A 85 7.33 -0.88 -7.37
CA ASN A 85 5.89 -0.92 -7.09
C ASN A 85 5.11 0.14 -7.88
N GLU A 86 5.64 1.37 -7.93
CA GLU A 86 5.00 2.46 -8.66
C GLU A 86 4.95 2.18 -10.16
N ILE A 87 6.04 1.66 -10.74
CA ILE A 87 6.09 1.27 -12.16
C ILE A 87 5.03 0.19 -12.45
N LEU A 88 4.98 -0.87 -11.65
CA LEU A 88 4.01 -1.94 -11.86
C LEU A 88 2.57 -1.43 -11.73
N GLY A 89 2.27 -0.63 -10.71
CA GLY A 89 0.96 0.00 -10.54
C GLY A 89 0.61 0.91 -11.71
N PHE A 90 1.56 1.66 -12.24
CA PHE A 90 1.37 2.55 -13.38
C PHE A 90 0.91 1.82 -14.65
N TYR A 91 1.40 0.60 -14.90
CA TYR A 91 1.02 -0.17 -16.08
C TYR A 91 -0.17 -1.11 -15.84
N GLY A 92 -0.36 -1.63 -14.63
CA GLY A 92 -1.54 -2.46 -14.34
C GLY A 92 -1.44 -3.24 -13.03
N LEU A 93 -2.54 -3.25 -12.30
CA LEU A 93 -2.67 -3.98 -11.05
C LEU A 93 -2.32 -5.47 -11.15
N PRO A 94 -2.65 -6.21 -12.23
CA PRO A 94 -2.32 -7.63 -12.33
C PRO A 94 -0.83 -7.93 -12.19
N TYR A 95 0.02 -7.14 -12.80
CA TYR A 95 1.48 -7.29 -12.73
C TYR A 95 2.02 -6.95 -11.34
N TRP A 96 1.51 -5.86 -10.75
CA TRP A 96 1.82 -5.48 -9.38
C TRP A 96 1.36 -6.56 -8.38
N TYR A 97 0.20 -7.17 -8.62
CA TYR A 97 -0.35 -8.19 -7.72
C TYR A 97 0.56 -9.42 -7.63
N THR A 98 1.12 -9.88 -8.75
CA THR A 98 2.09 -10.98 -8.76
C THR A 98 3.35 -10.68 -7.96
N TRP A 99 3.87 -9.46 -8.06
CA TRP A 99 4.96 -8.97 -7.24
C TRP A 99 4.59 -8.97 -5.75
N GLN A 100 3.48 -8.35 -5.40
CA GLN A 100 3.02 -8.23 -4.02
C GLN A 100 2.82 -9.58 -3.35
N VAL A 101 2.13 -10.49 -4.04
CA VAL A 101 1.89 -11.83 -3.49
C VAL A 101 3.18 -12.64 -3.37
N THR A 102 4.13 -12.45 -4.29
CA THR A 102 5.47 -13.04 -4.15
C THR A 102 6.17 -12.54 -2.89
N ILE A 103 6.11 -11.23 -2.59
CA ILE A 103 6.63 -10.67 -1.34
C ILE A 103 6.00 -11.33 -0.11
N LEU A 104 4.68 -11.48 -0.11
CA LEU A 104 3.97 -12.13 1.00
C LEU A 104 4.39 -13.61 1.15
N GLY A 105 4.49 -14.35 0.05
CA GLY A 105 4.96 -15.74 0.06
C GLY A 105 6.39 -15.89 0.58
N LEU A 106 7.25 -14.93 0.27
CA LEU A 106 8.64 -14.89 0.71
C LEU A 106 8.82 -14.53 2.20
N GLY A 107 7.88 -13.81 2.80
CA GLY A 107 7.98 -13.34 4.19
C GLY A 107 8.30 -14.48 5.17
N PRO A 108 7.45 -15.53 5.32
CA PRO A 108 7.71 -16.64 6.23
C PRO A 108 8.98 -17.42 5.87
N LEU A 109 9.34 -17.52 4.59
CA LEU A 109 10.55 -18.19 4.11
C LEU A 109 11.81 -17.47 4.60
N TRP A 110 11.88 -16.14 4.44
CA TRP A 110 13.04 -15.37 4.90
C TRP A 110 13.11 -15.20 6.41
N MET A 111 11.98 -15.21 7.13
CA MET A 111 11.95 -15.18 8.59
C MET A 111 12.26 -16.53 9.24
N SER A 112 12.22 -17.63 8.47
CA SER A 112 12.49 -18.98 8.97
C SER A 112 13.93 -19.10 9.50
N ARG A 113 14.12 -20.00 10.47
CA ARG A 113 15.45 -20.45 10.90
C ARG A 113 15.99 -21.61 10.05
N ASN A 114 15.18 -22.12 9.13
CA ASN A 114 15.56 -23.23 8.27
C ASN A 114 16.44 -22.75 7.10
N GLU A 115 17.75 -22.88 7.26
CA GLU A 115 18.73 -22.45 6.26
C GLU A 115 18.61 -23.19 4.92
N ALA A 116 18.19 -24.46 4.94
CA ALA A 116 18.00 -25.23 3.71
C ALA A 116 16.87 -24.66 2.85
N VAL A 117 15.75 -24.30 3.49
CA VAL A 117 14.61 -23.64 2.80
C VAL A 117 15.02 -22.28 2.24
N LYS A 118 15.74 -21.45 2.97
CA LYS A 118 16.21 -20.15 2.47
C LYS A 118 17.07 -20.29 1.22
N ARG A 119 18.02 -21.25 1.22
CA ARG A 119 18.85 -21.55 0.03
C ARG A 119 18.03 -22.09 -1.13
N ARG A 120 17.03 -22.95 -0.86
CA ARG A 120 16.07 -23.43 -1.87
C ARG A 120 15.28 -22.24 -2.46
N THR A 121 14.77 -21.35 -1.62
CA THR A 121 14.03 -20.16 -2.02
C THR A 121 14.86 -19.24 -2.93
N ALA A 122 16.12 -18.96 -2.54
CA ALA A 122 17.01 -18.14 -3.36
C ALA A 122 17.28 -18.75 -4.74
N ARG A 123 17.46 -20.11 -4.81
CA ARG A 123 17.62 -20.81 -6.09
C ARG A 123 16.36 -20.69 -6.96
N LEU A 124 15.18 -20.92 -6.38
CA LEU A 124 13.91 -20.82 -7.10
C LEU A 124 13.66 -19.40 -7.63
N LEU A 125 13.99 -18.35 -6.87
CA LEU A 125 13.97 -16.98 -7.37
C LEU A 125 14.93 -16.76 -8.55
N GLN A 126 16.14 -17.32 -8.48
CA GLN A 126 17.10 -17.25 -9.61
C GLN A 126 16.59 -17.98 -10.86
N GLU A 127 15.77 -18.99 -10.69
CA GLU A 127 15.11 -19.73 -11.77
C GLU A 127 13.87 -19.01 -12.32
N GLY A 128 13.46 -17.87 -11.74
CA GLY A 128 12.30 -17.08 -12.16
C GLY A 128 11.00 -17.44 -11.42
N GLY A 129 11.10 -18.22 -10.34
CA GLY A 129 9.93 -18.61 -9.55
C GLY A 129 9.21 -17.41 -8.91
N ILE A 130 7.89 -17.51 -8.85
CA ILE A 130 7.00 -16.65 -8.07
C ILE A 130 6.51 -17.43 -6.85
N PHE A 131 6.01 -16.73 -5.83
CA PHE A 131 5.64 -17.31 -4.55
C PHE A 131 4.21 -16.96 -4.17
N ALA A 132 3.63 -17.72 -3.22
CA ALA A 132 2.28 -17.52 -2.73
C ALA A 132 2.22 -17.60 -1.20
N PHE A 133 1.21 -16.95 -0.63
CA PHE A 133 0.99 -16.86 0.81
C PHE A 133 -0.32 -17.54 1.20
N GLY A 134 -0.23 -18.78 1.65
CA GLY A 134 -1.36 -19.62 2.03
C GLY A 134 -1.84 -19.32 3.45
N LEU A 135 -2.37 -18.11 3.70
CA LEU A 135 -2.79 -17.67 5.03
C LEU A 135 -4.30 -17.86 5.25
N SER A 136 -5.14 -17.21 4.43
CA SER A 136 -6.57 -17.14 4.63
C SER A 136 -7.32 -18.40 4.21
N GLU A 137 -8.47 -18.65 4.86
CA GLU A 137 -9.36 -19.75 4.60
C GLU A 137 -10.77 -19.24 4.27
N LYS A 138 -11.60 -20.06 3.64
CA LYS A 138 -12.90 -19.64 3.11
C LYS A 138 -13.86 -19.13 4.18
N ALA A 139 -13.84 -19.75 5.34
CA ALA A 139 -14.67 -19.36 6.49
C ALA A 139 -14.00 -18.31 7.38
N HIS A 140 -12.67 -18.14 7.30
CA HIS A 140 -11.84 -17.41 8.26
C HIS A 140 -10.85 -16.46 7.56
N GLY A 141 -11.30 -15.41 6.89
CA GLY A 141 -10.43 -14.50 6.13
C GLY A 141 -9.32 -13.85 6.98
N ALA A 142 -9.66 -12.90 7.83
CA ALA A 142 -8.72 -12.20 8.72
C ALA A 142 -8.62 -12.82 10.12
N ASP A 143 -9.47 -13.77 10.46
CA ASP A 143 -9.48 -14.49 11.75
C ASP A 143 -8.51 -15.67 11.70
N LEU A 144 -7.24 -15.39 11.98
CA LEU A 144 -6.18 -16.42 11.99
C LEU A 144 -6.29 -17.39 13.18
N TYR A 145 -7.01 -17.00 14.25
CA TYR A 145 -7.21 -17.88 15.41
C TYR A 145 -8.03 -19.11 15.06
N ALA A 146 -8.94 -18.98 14.11
CA ALA A 146 -9.85 -20.02 13.65
C ALA A 146 -9.28 -20.89 12.51
N SER A 147 -7.97 -20.81 12.19
CA SER A 147 -7.37 -21.62 11.10
C SER A 147 -7.61 -23.11 11.30
N GLU A 148 -8.10 -23.77 10.24
CA GLU A 148 -8.47 -25.18 10.19
C GLU A 148 -7.48 -26.06 9.41
N MET A 149 -6.51 -25.46 8.68
CA MET A 149 -5.43 -26.23 8.01
C MET A 149 -4.66 -27.01 9.06
N ALA A 150 -4.67 -28.33 8.96
CA ALA A 150 -4.06 -29.22 9.92
C ALA A 150 -2.74 -29.82 9.40
N LEU A 151 -1.74 -29.86 10.27
CA LEU A 151 -0.49 -30.59 10.06
C LEU A 151 -0.43 -31.73 11.10
N THR A 152 -0.60 -32.96 10.65
CA THR A 152 -0.66 -34.14 11.52
C THR A 152 0.68 -34.86 11.55
N PRO A 153 1.32 -35.03 12.73
CA PRO A 153 2.55 -35.79 12.86
C PRO A 153 2.35 -37.28 12.54
N LEU A 154 3.29 -37.88 11.80
CA LEU A 154 3.34 -39.33 11.53
C LEU A 154 4.52 -40.01 12.22
N GLY A 155 5.38 -39.22 12.88
CA GLY A 155 6.61 -39.68 13.52
C GLY A 155 7.86 -39.45 12.67
N GLU A 156 9.04 -39.52 13.32
CA GLU A 156 10.36 -39.36 12.68
C GLU A 156 10.53 -38.10 11.82
N GLY A 157 9.87 -36.97 12.20
CA GLY A 157 9.96 -35.71 11.46
C GLY A 157 9.20 -35.70 10.13
N THR A 158 8.22 -36.59 9.99
CA THR A 158 7.29 -36.64 8.86
C THR A 158 5.87 -36.25 9.30
N TYR A 159 5.15 -35.63 8.41
CA TYR A 159 3.81 -35.07 8.65
C TYR A 159 2.93 -35.24 7.41
N VAL A 160 1.64 -35.13 7.61
CA VAL A 160 0.66 -34.99 6.54
C VAL A 160 -0.14 -33.71 6.76
N ALA A 161 -0.36 -32.94 5.68
CA ALA A 161 -1.16 -31.75 5.73
C ALA A 161 -2.49 -31.96 5.01
N ASP A 162 -3.58 -31.54 5.68
CA ASP A 162 -4.95 -31.60 5.18
C ASP A 162 -5.68 -30.28 5.47
N GLY A 163 -6.45 -29.78 4.48
CA GLY A 163 -7.26 -28.59 4.63
C GLY A 163 -7.29 -27.72 3.40
N GLY A 164 -8.10 -26.67 3.44
CA GLY A 164 -8.28 -25.75 2.33
C GLY A 164 -7.77 -24.34 2.60
N LYS A 165 -7.29 -23.68 1.56
CA LYS A 165 -6.93 -22.25 1.57
C LYS A 165 -7.73 -21.51 0.49
N TYR A 166 -8.06 -20.27 0.78
CA TYR A 166 -8.94 -19.47 -0.06
C TYR A 166 -8.39 -18.07 -0.25
N TYR A 167 -8.54 -17.53 -1.47
CA TYR A 167 -8.06 -16.22 -1.85
C TYR A 167 -6.53 -16.11 -1.92
N ILE A 168 -5.88 -17.14 -2.47
CA ILE A 168 -4.42 -17.27 -2.53
C ILE A 168 -3.91 -16.91 -3.93
N GLY A 169 -3.36 -15.71 -4.07
CA GLY A 169 -2.76 -15.26 -5.32
C GLY A 169 -1.55 -16.09 -5.71
N ASN A 170 -1.25 -16.18 -7.00
CA ASN A 170 -0.13 -16.92 -7.62
C ASN A 170 -0.13 -18.44 -7.40
N ALA A 171 -1.05 -19.02 -6.64
CA ALA A 171 -0.97 -20.44 -6.28
C ALA A 171 -1.05 -21.40 -7.47
N ASN A 172 -1.48 -20.92 -8.65
CA ASN A 172 -1.45 -21.67 -9.92
C ASN A 172 -0.03 -21.93 -10.45
N LYS A 173 0.94 -21.09 -10.11
CA LYS A 173 2.32 -21.10 -10.65
C LYS A 173 3.40 -20.91 -9.57
N ALA A 174 3.01 -20.86 -8.30
CA ALA A 174 3.96 -20.62 -7.21
C ALA A 174 5.01 -21.74 -7.12
N ALA A 175 6.28 -21.39 -7.10
CA ALA A 175 7.35 -22.34 -6.83
C ALA A 175 7.26 -22.89 -5.40
N LEU A 176 6.84 -22.06 -4.44
CA LEU A 176 6.45 -22.47 -3.10
C LEU A 176 5.28 -21.61 -2.60
N VAL A 177 4.39 -22.24 -1.82
CA VAL A 177 3.34 -21.61 -1.04
C VAL A 177 3.72 -21.68 0.44
N SER A 178 3.94 -20.54 1.09
CA SER A 178 4.11 -20.50 2.56
C SER A 178 2.73 -20.68 3.19
N THR A 179 2.46 -21.85 3.75
CA THR A 179 1.15 -22.26 4.23
C THR A 179 1.08 -22.22 5.75
N PHE A 180 0.08 -21.47 6.27
CA PHE A 180 -0.20 -21.34 7.70
C PHE A 180 -1.23 -22.37 8.13
N GLY A 181 -1.00 -23.03 9.26
CA GLY A 181 -1.92 -24.01 9.82
C GLY A 181 -1.66 -24.23 11.30
N LYS A 182 -2.17 -25.35 11.80
CA LYS A 182 -2.00 -25.81 13.17
C LYS A 182 -1.53 -27.25 13.21
N ASP A 183 -0.66 -27.55 14.15
CA ASP A 183 -0.34 -28.91 14.52
C ASP A 183 -1.57 -29.58 15.17
N SER A 184 -1.99 -30.74 14.65
CA SER A 184 -3.25 -31.39 15.05
C SER A 184 -3.20 -31.98 16.45
N GLU A 185 -2.02 -32.21 17.01
CA GLU A 185 -1.86 -32.78 18.37
C GLU A 185 -1.73 -31.70 19.44
N THR A 186 -1.05 -30.58 19.12
CA THR A 186 -0.74 -29.53 20.10
C THR A 186 -1.61 -28.28 19.98
N ASP A 187 -2.34 -28.09 18.87
CA ASP A 187 -3.03 -26.85 18.45
C ASP A 187 -2.09 -25.64 18.30
N ASP A 188 -0.78 -25.87 18.27
CA ASP A 188 0.20 -24.84 18.02
C ASP A 188 0.21 -24.41 16.55
N TYR A 189 0.41 -23.11 16.30
CA TYR A 189 0.54 -22.59 14.94
C TYR A 189 1.81 -23.12 14.26
N VAL A 190 1.72 -23.32 12.95
CA VAL A 190 2.84 -23.76 12.13
C VAL A 190 2.83 -23.08 10.77
N PHE A 191 4.00 -22.70 10.26
CA PHE A 191 4.21 -22.42 8.84
C PHE A 191 5.03 -23.53 8.22
N PHE A 192 4.63 -23.97 7.04
CA PHE A 192 5.36 -24.95 6.24
C PHE A 192 5.31 -24.59 4.75
N ALA A 193 6.31 -25.03 4.00
CA ALA A 193 6.42 -24.79 2.57
C ALA A 193 5.72 -25.89 1.78
N VAL A 194 4.92 -25.51 0.80
CA VAL A 194 4.17 -26.41 -0.08
C VAL A 194 4.58 -26.14 -1.53
N ASP A 195 4.86 -27.18 -2.28
CA ASP A 195 5.06 -27.13 -3.73
C ASP A 195 3.69 -27.17 -4.43
N SER A 196 3.36 -26.13 -5.17
CA SER A 196 2.05 -26.05 -5.85
C SER A 196 1.93 -27.01 -7.05
N GLN A 197 3.01 -27.67 -7.46
CA GLN A 197 3.03 -28.62 -8.55
C GLN A 197 2.99 -30.09 -8.07
N HIS A 198 2.92 -30.31 -6.74
CA HIS A 198 2.82 -31.64 -6.17
C HIS A 198 1.44 -32.27 -6.43
N GLU A 199 1.36 -33.58 -6.66
CA GLU A 199 0.11 -34.31 -6.96
C GLU A 199 -0.98 -34.19 -5.89
N ASN A 200 -0.59 -34.01 -4.61
CA ASN A 200 -1.50 -33.80 -3.48
C ASN A 200 -1.87 -32.34 -3.25
N PHE A 201 -1.48 -31.43 -4.15
CA PHE A 201 -1.94 -30.06 -4.17
C PHE A 201 -3.09 -29.92 -5.17
N ASP A 202 -4.32 -29.81 -4.65
CA ASP A 202 -5.51 -29.68 -5.46
C ASP A 202 -5.83 -28.19 -5.73
N LEU A 203 -5.57 -27.74 -6.95
CA LEU A 203 -5.93 -26.39 -7.41
C LEU A 203 -7.40 -26.36 -7.81
N VAL A 204 -8.30 -26.09 -6.85
CA VAL A 204 -9.75 -26.18 -7.02
C VAL A 204 -10.28 -25.23 -8.08
N LYS A 205 -9.96 -23.93 -7.99
CA LYS A 205 -10.40 -22.92 -8.98
C LYS A 205 -9.72 -21.55 -8.78
N ASN A 206 -9.81 -20.70 -9.82
CA ASN A 206 -9.65 -19.26 -9.70
C ASN A 206 -10.95 -18.66 -9.11
N VAL A 207 -10.85 -17.90 -8.01
CA VAL A 207 -12.02 -17.33 -7.32
C VAL A 207 -12.36 -15.90 -7.77
N VAL A 208 -11.52 -15.29 -8.61
CA VAL A 208 -11.71 -13.91 -9.09
C VAL A 208 -11.97 -13.85 -10.59
N ASN A 209 -12.68 -12.80 -10.99
CA ASN A 209 -12.99 -12.50 -12.38
C ASN A 209 -12.07 -11.36 -12.87
N SER A 210 -10.77 -11.62 -12.90
CA SER A 210 -9.74 -10.67 -13.32
C SER A 210 -8.62 -11.40 -14.06
N GLN A 211 -7.63 -10.66 -14.56
CA GLN A 211 -6.44 -11.25 -15.19
C GLN A 211 -5.57 -12.01 -14.20
N ASN A 212 -5.65 -11.66 -12.90
CA ASN A 212 -4.95 -12.38 -11.85
C ASN A 212 -5.48 -13.79 -11.64
N TYR A 213 -4.63 -14.67 -11.13
CA TYR A 213 -5.06 -15.95 -10.60
C TYR A 213 -5.01 -15.91 -9.07
N VAL A 214 -6.18 -16.04 -8.48
CA VAL A 214 -6.36 -16.07 -7.02
C VAL A 214 -7.10 -17.36 -6.68
N ALA A 215 -6.39 -18.29 -6.06
CA ALA A 215 -6.84 -19.67 -5.93
C ALA A 215 -7.71 -19.93 -4.69
N GLU A 216 -8.63 -20.86 -4.84
CA GLU A 216 -9.02 -21.82 -3.82
C GLU A 216 -8.18 -23.08 -4.08
N PHE A 217 -7.44 -23.56 -3.07
CA PHE A 217 -6.75 -24.84 -3.15
C PHE A 217 -6.96 -25.68 -1.90
N ALA A 218 -6.77 -26.98 -2.03
CA ALA A 218 -6.81 -27.93 -0.93
C ALA A 218 -5.55 -28.80 -0.90
N LEU A 219 -5.13 -29.17 0.29
CA LEU A 219 -4.15 -30.22 0.53
C LEU A 219 -4.92 -31.47 0.98
N GLN A 220 -4.60 -32.61 0.39
CA GLN A 220 -5.25 -33.90 0.67
C GLN A 220 -4.16 -34.95 0.87
N GLY A 221 -3.85 -35.21 2.13
CA GLY A 221 -2.76 -36.11 2.46
C GLY A 221 -1.41 -35.61 1.94
N TYR A 222 -1.18 -34.30 1.93
CA TYR A 222 0.03 -33.69 1.39
C TYR A 222 1.23 -34.02 2.29
N PRO A 223 2.31 -34.66 1.78
CA PRO A 223 3.46 -35.03 2.59
C PRO A 223 4.30 -33.80 2.92
N VAL A 224 4.60 -33.64 4.20
CA VAL A 224 5.48 -32.59 4.73
C VAL A 224 6.59 -33.23 5.56
N THR A 225 7.78 -32.73 5.43
CA THR A 225 8.92 -33.17 6.24
C THR A 225 9.42 -32.05 7.14
N GLU A 226 10.25 -32.37 8.14
CA GLU A 226 10.87 -31.32 8.98
C GLU A 226 11.68 -30.32 8.15
N ALA A 227 12.19 -30.72 6.98
CA ALA A 227 12.88 -29.82 6.06
C ALA A 227 11.96 -28.76 5.42
N ASP A 228 10.64 -28.98 5.41
CA ASP A 228 9.65 -28.03 4.87
C ASP A 228 9.06 -27.11 5.95
N ILE A 229 9.31 -27.38 7.23
CA ILE A 229 8.82 -26.55 8.33
C ILE A 229 9.59 -25.23 8.38
N LEU A 230 8.87 -24.13 8.38
CA LEU A 230 9.40 -22.76 8.40
C LEU A 230 9.49 -22.21 9.82
N SER A 231 8.43 -22.38 10.60
CA SER A 231 8.33 -21.91 11.99
C SER A 231 7.19 -22.58 12.73
N ARG A 232 7.25 -22.58 14.08
CA ARG A 232 6.24 -23.19 14.95
C ARG A 232 5.83 -22.25 16.09
N GLY A 233 4.65 -22.49 16.65
CA GLY A 233 4.13 -21.80 17.82
C GLY A 233 4.13 -20.29 17.65
N ARG A 234 4.68 -19.58 18.61
CA ARG A 234 4.73 -18.11 18.60
C ARG A 234 5.51 -17.54 17.42
N GLU A 235 6.56 -18.21 16.97
CA GLU A 235 7.34 -17.72 15.81
C GLU A 235 6.51 -17.78 14.52
N ALA A 236 5.66 -18.81 14.35
CA ALA A 236 4.75 -18.88 13.21
C ALA A 236 3.71 -17.76 13.22
N TRP A 237 3.15 -17.47 14.39
CA TRP A 237 2.23 -16.34 14.56
C TRP A 237 2.89 -14.99 14.25
N ASP A 238 4.07 -14.74 14.81
CA ASP A 238 4.82 -13.50 14.57
C ASP A 238 5.25 -13.39 13.10
N ALA A 239 5.60 -14.49 12.43
CA ALA A 239 5.90 -14.52 11.00
C ALA A 239 4.68 -14.13 10.14
N ALA A 240 3.48 -14.63 10.48
CA ALA A 240 2.25 -14.25 9.78
C ALA A 240 2.01 -12.73 9.82
N LEU A 241 2.07 -12.13 11.00
CA LEU A 241 1.82 -10.70 11.18
C LEU A 241 2.95 -9.82 10.62
N ASN A 242 4.21 -10.21 10.80
CA ASN A 242 5.35 -9.47 10.26
C ASN A 242 5.40 -9.53 8.73
N THR A 243 4.98 -10.63 8.10
CA THR A 243 4.84 -10.72 6.65
C THR A 243 3.87 -9.65 6.12
N VAL A 244 2.72 -9.50 6.76
CA VAL A 244 1.77 -8.45 6.39
C VAL A 244 2.36 -7.04 6.58
N ASN A 245 3.18 -6.82 7.62
CA ASN A 245 3.84 -5.54 7.85
C ASN A 245 4.90 -5.22 6.77
N ILE A 246 5.59 -6.22 6.23
CA ILE A 246 6.56 -6.04 5.13
C ILE A 246 5.88 -5.64 3.83
N GLY A 247 4.74 -6.23 3.50
CA GLY A 247 4.06 -6.01 2.21
C GLY A 247 3.10 -4.82 2.18
N LYS A 248 2.55 -4.46 3.32
CA LYS A 248 1.37 -3.58 3.40
C LYS A 248 1.53 -2.19 2.75
N TYR A 249 2.71 -1.57 2.83
CA TYR A 249 2.94 -0.26 2.24
C TYR A 249 2.93 -0.27 0.69
N ASN A 250 3.20 -1.40 0.07
CA ASN A 250 3.25 -1.55 -1.38
C ASN A 250 1.92 -1.22 -2.05
N LEU A 251 0.78 -1.44 -1.37
CA LEU A 251 -0.55 -1.11 -1.89
C LEU A 251 -0.71 0.39 -2.14
N GLY A 252 -0.13 1.21 -1.27
CA GLY A 252 -0.11 2.67 -1.46
C GLY A 252 0.68 3.07 -2.71
N TRP A 253 1.82 2.43 -2.95
CA TRP A 253 2.64 2.70 -4.13
C TRP A 253 1.97 2.28 -5.44
N ALA A 254 1.29 1.13 -5.45
CA ALA A 254 0.46 0.74 -6.59
C ALA A 254 -0.65 1.76 -6.87
N SER A 255 -1.31 2.25 -5.82
CA SER A 255 -2.34 3.30 -5.92
C SER A 255 -1.80 4.58 -6.56
N ILE A 256 -0.60 5.02 -6.16
CA ILE A 256 0.09 6.18 -6.75
C ILE A 256 0.36 5.95 -8.25
N GLY A 257 0.88 4.78 -8.61
CA GLY A 257 1.15 4.44 -10.02
C GLY A 257 -0.11 4.48 -10.88
N ILE A 258 -1.17 3.78 -10.45
CA ILE A 258 -2.49 3.76 -11.14
C ILE A 258 -3.03 5.19 -11.33
N CYS A 259 -3.05 5.99 -10.26
CA CYS A 259 -3.57 7.35 -10.29
C CYS A 259 -2.75 8.27 -11.20
N THR A 260 -1.43 8.09 -11.24
CA THR A 260 -0.54 8.90 -12.09
C THR A 260 -0.82 8.67 -13.57
N HIS A 261 -0.93 7.41 -14.00
CA HIS A 261 -1.28 7.11 -15.40
C HIS A 261 -2.68 7.61 -15.78
N ALA A 262 -3.66 7.34 -14.94
CA ALA A 262 -5.02 7.82 -15.14
C ALA A 262 -5.09 9.35 -15.22
N PHE A 263 -4.28 10.06 -14.43
CA PHE A 263 -4.20 11.52 -14.46
C PHE A 263 -3.68 12.03 -15.80
N TYR A 264 -2.61 11.44 -16.35
CA TYR A 264 -2.08 11.82 -17.66
C TYR A 264 -3.10 11.61 -18.77
N GLU A 265 -3.81 10.48 -18.77
CA GLU A 265 -4.85 10.22 -19.77
C GLU A 265 -6.03 11.20 -19.64
N ALA A 266 -6.47 11.49 -18.41
CA ALA A 266 -7.58 12.40 -18.15
C ALA A 266 -7.27 13.86 -18.56
N ILE A 267 -6.11 14.39 -18.18
CA ILE A 267 -5.73 15.78 -18.51
C ILE A 267 -5.53 15.95 -20.01
N THR A 268 -4.89 14.98 -20.69
CA THR A 268 -4.69 15.00 -22.14
C THR A 268 -6.03 14.95 -22.87
N HIS A 269 -6.96 14.11 -22.42
CA HIS A 269 -8.31 14.06 -22.96
C HIS A 269 -9.03 15.41 -22.81
N ALA A 270 -9.06 15.97 -21.60
CA ALA A 270 -9.80 17.22 -21.31
C ALA A 270 -9.22 18.43 -22.05
N ALA A 271 -7.89 18.49 -22.19
CA ALA A 271 -7.20 19.59 -22.87
C ALA A 271 -7.42 19.58 -24.40
N ASN A 272 -7.78 18.41 -24.98
CA ASN A 272 -7.97 18.25 -26.42
C ASN A 272 -9.45 18.08 -26.82
N ARG A 273 -10.38 18.13 -25.87
CA ARG A 273 -11.83 18.03 -26.11
C ARG A 273 -12.50 19.40 -26.09
N ASN A 274 -13.19 19.74 -27.17
CA ASN A 274 -13.97 20.97 -27.27
C ASN A 274 -15.47 20.71 -26.99
N LEU A 275 -16.05 21.44 -26.06
CA LEU A 275 -17.48 21.45 -25.74
C LEU A 275 -17.98 22.90 -25.64
N TYR A 276 -19.08 23.19 -26.30
CA TYR A 276 -19.69 24.56 -26.29
C TYR A 276 -18.70 25.66 -26.70
N GLY A 277 -17.78 25.36 -27.63
CA GLY A 277 -16.82 26.34 -28.15
C GLY A 277 -15.60 26.59 -27.24
N LYS A 278 -15.40 25.77 -26.18
CA LYS A 278 -14.27 25.87 -25.25
C LYS A 278 -13.65 24.49 -25.03
N PHE A 279 -12.36 24.44 -24.72
CA PHE A 279 -11.75 23.21 -24.22
C PHE A 279 -12.29 22.87 -22.83
N VAL A 280 -12.40 21.57 -22.53
CA VAL A 280 -12.93 21.09 -21.25
C VAL A 280 -12.13 21.66 -20.08
N THR A 281 -10.83 21.82 -20.24
CA THR A 281 -9.93 22.45 -19.24
C THR A 281 -10.17 23.96 -19.01
N GLU A 282 -11.02 24.61 -19.80
CA GLU A 282 -11.37 26.03 -19.59
C GLU A 282 -12.53 26.20 -18.60
N PHE A 283 -13.28 25.13 -18.30
CA PHE A 283 -14.38 25.19 -17.34
C PHE A 283 -13.84 25.23 -15.89
N PRO A 284 -14.27 26.21 -15.06
CA PRO A 284 -13.73 26.36 -13.70
C PRO A 284 -13.89 25.14 -12.80
N HIS A 285 -15.04 24.46 -12.85
CA HIS A 285 -15.28 23.25 -12.06
C HIS A 285 -14.36 22.08 -12.48
N ILE A 286 -14.03 21.97 -13.76
CA ILE A 286 -13.08 20.95 -14.26
C ILE A 286 -11.66 21.23 -13.74
N ARG A 287 -11.24 22.50 -13.75
CA ARG A 287 -9.96 22.89 -13.14
C ARG A 287 -9.91 22.56 -11.65
N GLN A 288 -11.02 22.77 -10.94
CA GLN A 288 -11.12 22.42 -9.52
C GLN A 288 -10.93 20.91 -9.31
N LEU A 289 -11.59 20.06 -10.10
CA LEU A 289 -11.43 18.61 -10.03
C LEU A 289 -9.97 18.17 -10.26
N PHE A 290 -9.31 18.76 -11.26
CA PHE A 290 -7.92 18.45 -11.54
C PHE A 290 -6.96 18.93 -10.44
N VAL A 291 -7.14 20.13 -9.91
CA VAL A 291 -6.29 20.65 -8.83
C VAL A 291 -6.46 19.81 -7.57
N ASP A 292 -7.69 19.42 -7.22
CA ASP A 292 -7.96 18.51 -6.10
C ASP A 292 -7.32 17.13 -6.33
N ALA A 293 -7.48 16.55 -7.52
CA ALA A 293 -6.87 15.26 -7.85
C ALA A 293 -5.33 15.31 -7.80
N TYR A 294 -4.73 16.37 -8.34
CA TYR A 294 -3.28 16.57 -8.35
C TYR A 294 -2.71 16.72 -6.94
N THR A 295 -3.31 17.59 -6.12
CA THR A 295 -2.81 17.85 -4.77
C THR A 295 -2.95 16.62 -3.86
N ARG A 296 -4.02 15.84 -4.02
CA ARG A 296 -4.17 14.53 -3.35
C ARG A 296 -3.09 13.55 -3.79
N LEU A 297 -2.82 13.45 -5.09
CA LEU A 297 -1.81 12.55 -5.63
C LEU A 297 -0.38 12.92 -5.17
N VAL A 298 -0.05 14.22 -5.12
CA VAL A 298 1.21 14.70 -4.56
C VAL A 298 1.31 14.39 -3.07
N ALA A 299 0.25 14.61 -2.29
CA ALA A 299 0.19 14.28 -0.87
C ALA A 299 0.39 12.78 -0.61
N MET A 300 -0.27 11.93 -1.41
CA MET A 300 -0.07 10.46 -1.37
C MET A 300 1.40 10.09 -1.56
N LYS A 301 2.05 10.67 -2.56
CA LYS A 301 3.47 10.41 -2.88
C LYS A 301 4.40 10.89 -1.77
N LEU A 302 4.21 12.10 -1.26
CA LEU A 302 5.04 12.65 -0.17
C LEU A 302 4.92 11.80 1.09
N PHE A 303 3.72 11.41 1.46
CA PHE A 303 3.49 10.55 2.62
C PHE A 303 4.16 9.17 2.45
N ALA A 304 3.97 8.53 1.30
CA ALA A 304 4.53 7.20 1.03
C ALA A 304 6.06 7.20 1.01
N LEU A 305 6.68 8.24 0.43
CA LEU A 305 8.13 8.45 0.45
C LEU A 305 8.65 8.60 1.88
N ARG A 306 7.98 9.42 2.71
CA ARG A 306 8.42 9.61 4.10
C ARG A 306 8.25 8.36 4.94
N ASN A 307 7.17 7.60 4.73
CA ASN A 307 7.03 6.29 5.36
C ASN A 307 8.16 5.32 4.98
N ALA A 308 8.65 5.35 3.74
CA ALA A 308 9.80 4.55 3.33
C ALA A 308 11.07 4.91 4.13
N ASP A 309 11.31 6.20 4.42
CA ASP A 309 12.40 6.63 5.30
C ASP A 309 12.24 6.04 6.71
N TYR A 310 11.02 6.07 7.28
CA TYR A 310 10.73 5.49 8.59
C TYR A 310 10.88 3.95 8.62
N ILE A 311 10.53 3.26 7.54
CA ILE A 311 10.76 1.82 7.41
C ILE A 311 12.26 1.52 7.41
N ARG A 312 13.05 2.26 6.65
CA ARG A 312 14.50 2.04 6.49
C ARG A 312 15.31 2.41 7.72
N SER A 313 14.81 3.31 8.54
CA SER A 313 15.45 3.70 9.80
C SER A 313 14.98 2.87 11.00
N ALA A 314 14.05 1.94 10.80
CA ALA A 314 13.48 1.14 11.87
C ALA A 314 14.53 0.26 12.58
N SER A 315 14.31 0.07 13.87
CA SER A 315 15.14 -0.78 14.74
C SER A 315 14.28 -1.33 15.88
N PRO A 316 14.80 -2.23 16.71
CA PRO A 316 14.10 -2.67 17.91
C PRO A 316 13.71 -1.51 18.87
N ALA A 317 14.48 -0.41 18.85
CA ALA A 317 14.24 0.79 19.65
C ALA A 317 13.33 1.82 18.96
N ASP A 318 13.23 1.80 17.62
CA ASP A 318 12.38 2.70 16.86
C ASP A 318 11.44 1.93 15.94
N ARG A 319 10.21 1.80 16.39
CA ARG A 319 9.14 1.06 15.69
C ARG A 319 8.01 1.98 15.19
N ARG A 320 8.27 3.28 15.02
CA ARG A 320 7.25 4.27 14.58
C ARG A 320 6.63 3.93 13.22
N TYR A 321 7.38 3.28 12.33
CA TYR A 321 6.88 2.81 11.03
C TYR A 321 5.63 1.92 11.15
N LEU A 322 5.39 1.28 12.30
CA LEU A 322 4.20 0.43 12.51
C LEU A 322 2.88 1.22 12.57
N LEU A 323 2.92 2.54 12.76
CA LEU A 323 1.78 3.42 12.52
C LEU A 323 1.68 3.81 11.03
N TYR A 324 2.78 4.23 10.43
CA TYR A 324 2.76 4.85 9.10
C TYR A 324 2.56 3.84 7.97
N THR A 325 3.05 2.61 8.13
CA THR A 325 2.88 1.54 7.13
C THR A 325 1.41 1.15 6.90
N PRO A 326 0.59 0.85 7.93
CA PRO A 326 -0.85 0.63 7.73
C PRO A 326 -1.59 1.89 7.25
N MET A 327 -1.11 3.09 7.58
CA MET A 327 -1.65 4.33 7.03
C MET A 327 -1.33 4.46 5.53
N THR A 328 -0.12 4.10 5.08
CA THR A 328 0.21 4.07 3.65
C THR A 328 -0.74 3.11 2.91
N LYS A 329 -1.02 1.94 3.47
CA LYS A 329 -2.00 1.03 2.89
C LYS A 329 -3.39 1.65 2.90
N MET A 330 -3.90 2.09 4.04
CA MET A 330 -5.29 2.52 4.19
C MET A 330 -5.53 3.90 3.56
N LYS A 331 -4.81 4.94 4.03
CA LYS A 331 -5.10 6.32 3.63
C LYS A 331 -4.70 6.59 2.18
N VAL A 332 -3.53 6.11 1.74
CA VAL A 332 -3.09 6.35 0.37
C VAL A 332 -3.98 5.63 -0.64
N THR A 333 -4.44 4.41 -0.34
CA THR A 333 -5.34 3.71 -1.27
C THR A 333 -6.75 4.30 -1.32
N THR A 334 -7.29 4.79 -0.20
CA THR A 334 -8.58 5.48 -0.18
C THR A 334 -8.51 6.86 -0.84
N GLN A 335 -7.40 7.59 -0.69
CA GLN A 335 -7.13 8.80 -1.46
C GLN A 335 -7.04 8.51 -2.96
N GLY A 336 -6.45 7.37 -3.35
CA GLY A 336 -6.42 6.93 -4.74
C GLY A 336 -7.82 6.69 -5.33
N GLU A 337 -8.73 6.08 -4.57
CA GLU A 337 -10.15 5.98 -4.99
C GLU A 337 -10.76 7.38 -5.22
N GLN A 338 -10.46 8.35 -4.33
CA GLN A 338 -10.94 9.73 -4.51
C GLN A 338 -10.34 10.41 -5.73
N VAL A 339 -9.04 10.25 -5.98
CA VAL A 339 -8.38 10.78 -7.19
C VAL A 339 -9.05 10.24 -8.45
N ILE A 340 -9.26 8.92 -8.54
CA ILE A 340 -9.93 8.31 -9.69
C ILE A 340 -11.37 8.82 -9.84
N ASN A 341 -12.13 9.01 -8.75
CA ASN A 341 -13.49 9.55 -8.81
C ASN A 341 -13.50 10.99 -9.38
N LEU A 342 -12.61 11.86 -8.90
CA LEU A 342 -12.47 13.24 -9.40
C LEU A 342 -12.13 13.25 -10.90
N LEU A 343 -11.23 12.38 -11.33
CA LEU A 343 -10.85 12.24 -12.74
C LEU A 343 -11.97 11.64 -13.58
N TRP A 344 -12.79 10.74 -13.00
CA TRP A 344 -13.94 10.16 -13.71
C TRP A 344 -15.01 11.18 -14.02
N ASP A 345 -15.27 12.13 -13.11
CA ASP A 345 -16.19 13.24 -13.38
C ASP A 345 -15.71 14.11 -14.54
N VAL A 346 -14.41 14.16 -14.82
CA VAL A 346 -13.83 14.85 -15.99
C VAL A 346 -13.98 14.02 -17.27
N ILE A 347 -13.60 12.75 -17.21
CA ILE A 347 -13.58 11.84 -18.38
C ILE A 347 -14.99 11.38 -18.76
N ALA A 348 -15.90 11.36 -17.79
CA ALA A 348 -17.33 11.02 -17.91
C ALA A 348 -17.54 9.61 -18.51
N ALA A 349 -18.52 9.44 -19.39
CA ALA A 349 -18.86 8.15 -20.00
C ALA A 349 -17.71 7.50 -20.76
N ARG A 350 -16.75 8.29 -21.24
CA ARG A 350 -15.55 7.76 -21.91
C ARG A 350 -14.70 6.90 -20.99
N GLY A 351 -14.77 7.08 -19.69
CA GLY A 351 -14.10 6.22 -18.70
C GLY A 351 -14.57 4.75 -18.71
N PHE A 352 -15.57 4.40 -19.50
CA PHE A 352 -16.00 3.00 -19.75
C PHE A 352 -15.48 2.42 -21.08
N GLU A 353 -14.78 3.22 -21.90
CA GLU A 353 -14.29 2.74 -23.19
C GLU A 353 -13.13 1.75 -23.00
N LYS A 354 -13.26 0.56 -23.58
CA LYS A 354 -12.26 -0.52 -23.42
C LYS A 354 -10.86 -0.16 -23.93
N ASP A 355 -10.73 0.83 -24.80
CA ASP A 355 -9.46 1.25 -25.39
C ASP A 355 -8.69 2.25 -24.51
N LEU A 356 -9.29 2.75 -23.42
CA LEU A 356 -8.66 3.66 -22.48
C LEU A 356 -8.06 2.90 -21.29
N TYR A 357 -6.88 3.34 -20.85
CA TYR A 357 -6.29 2.86 -19.60
C TYR A 357 -7.18 3.19 -18.40
N PHE A 358 -7.84 4.35 -18.43
CA PHE A 358 -8.69 4.82 -17.33
C PHE A 358 -9.77 3.82 -16.92
N GLU A 359 -10.37 3.12 -17.88
CA GLU A 359 -11.39 2.08 -17.58
C GLU A 359 -10.81 1.00 -16.66
N MET A 360 -9.62 0.51 -16.97
CA MET A 360 -8.91 -0.48 -16.15
C MET A 360 -8.54 0.11 -14.77
N ALA A 361 -7.98 1.32 -14.75
CA ALA A 361 -7.62 2.01 -13.52
C ALA A 361 -8.82 2.21 -12.58
N ALA A 362 -10.00 2.52 -13.13
CA ALA A 362 -11.22 2.73 -12.36
C ALA A 362 -11.73 1.44 -11.67
N GLN A 363 -11.44 0.27 -12.23
CA GLN A 363 -11.73 -1.01 -11.61
C GLN A 363 -10.64 -1.39 -10.60
N ASP A 364 -9.39 -1.32 -11.01
CA ASP A 364 -8.23 -1.80 -10.26
C ASP A 364 -8.04 -1.04 -8.94
N ILE A 365 -8.23 0.28 -8.94
CA ILE A 365 -8.07 1.10 -7.73
C ILE A 365 -8.97 0.64 -6.58
N ARG A 366 -10.16 0.07 -6.90
CA ARG A 366 -11.13 -0.41 -5.91
C ARG A 366 -10.65 -1.63 -5.13
N ALA A 367 -9.74 -2.41 -5.66
CA ALA A 367 -9.19 -3.58 -4.98
C ALA A 367 -8.27 -3.19 -3.82
N LEU A 368 -7.43 -2.17 -4.00
CA LEU A 368 -6.34 -1.84 -3.09
C LEU A 368 -6.78 -1.57 -1.64
N PRO A 369 -7.85 -0.80 -1.33
CA PRO A 369 -8.29 -0.62 0.05
C PRO A 369 -8.87 -1.89 0.69
N LYS A 370 -9.23 -2.91 -0.10
CA LYS A 370 -9.90 -4.14 0.36
C LYS A 370 -8.92 -5.30 0.56
N LEU A 371 -7.81 -5.34 -0.18
CA LEU A 371 -6.79 -6.39 -0.08
C LEU A 371 -5.94 -6.24 1.20
N GLU A 372 -5.38 -7.34 1.71
CA GLU A 372 -4.44 -7.39 2.84
C GLU A 372 -4.93 -6.67 4.11
N GLY A 373 -6.12 -7.01 4.49
CA GLY A 373 -6.86 -6.35 5.57
C GLY A 373 -7.62 -5.12 5.03
N THR A 374 -8.91 -5.08 5.31
CA THR A 374 -9.79 -3.97 4.92
C THR A 374 -9.39 -2.66 5.59
N VAL A 375 -10.00 -1.55 5.19
CA VAL A 375 -9.90 -0.26 5.89
C VAL A 375 -10.19 -0.43 7.38
N HIS A 376 -11.22 -1.18 7.74
CA HIS A 376 -11.62 -1.44 9.13
C HIS A 376 -10.52 -2.12 9.94
N VAL A 377 -9.90 -3.17 9.41
CA VAL A 377 -8.82 -3.91 10.07
C VAL A 377 -7.60 -3.02 10.29
N ASN A 378 -7.21 -2.23 9.29
CA ASN A 378 -6.09 -1.31 9.43
C ASN A 378 -6.40 -0.16 10.40
N MET A 379 -7.63 0.38 10.38
CA MET A 379 -8.03 1.43 11.31
C MET A 379 -8.04 0.93 12.76
N ALA A 380 -8.51 -0.29 13.00
CA ALA A 380 -8.46 -0.90 14.34
C ALA A 380 -7.03 -1.04 14.90
N LEU A 381 -6.02 -1.13 14.01
CA LEU A 381 -4.61 -1.06 14.38
C LEU A 381 -4.16 0.39 14.62
N ILE A 382 -4.48 1.31 13.70
CA ILE A 382 -4.04 2.70 13.72
C ILE A 382 -4.50 3.42 14.99
N VAL A 383 -5.76 3.26 15.39
CA VAL A 383 -6.31 3.94 16.58
C VAL A 383 -5.61 3.57 17.88
N LYS A 384 -4.93 2.41 17.95
CA LYS A 384 -4.16 2.00 19.13
C LYS A 384 -2.97 2.92 19.43
N PHE A 385 -2.49 3.66 18.45
CA PHE A 385 -1.37 4.58 18.58
C PHE A 385 -1.80 6.00 18.96
N MET A 386 -3.09 6.34 18.82
CA MET A 386 -3.60 7.71 18.95
C MET A 386 -3.28 8.36 20.29
N ALA A 387 -3.43 7.64 21.40
CA ALA A 387 -3.16 8.18 22.73
C ALA A 387 -1.69 8.57 22.92
N ASN A 388 -0.76 7.68 22.55
CA ASN A 388 0.67 7.97 22.64
C ASN A 388 1.10 9.08 21.67
N TYR A 389 0.53 9.10 20.47
CA TYR A 389 0.84 10.12 19.47
C TYR A 389 0.47 11.53 19.96
N PHE A 390 -0.70 11.72 20.56
CA PHE A 390 -1.17 13.04 21.00
C PHE A 390 -0.69 13.46 22.40
N PHE A 391 -0.51 12.52 23.31
CA PHE A 391 -0.39 12.83 24.73
C PHE A 391 0.86 12.29 25.41
N ASN A 392 1.64 11.45 24.72
CA ASN A 392 2.85 10.85 25.29
C ASN A 392 3.99 10.81 24.25
N PRO A 393 4.43 11.99 23.75
CA PRO A 393 5.51 12.04 22.78
C PRO A 393 6.82 11.54 23.38
N GLY A 394 7.63 10.88 22.53
CA GLY A 394 8.99 10.45 22.84
C GLY A 394 10.01 11.35 22.16
N THR A 395 11.27 11.22 22.58
CA THR A 395 12.39 11.85 21.90
C THR A 395 13.09 10.84 21.00
N PHE A 396 13.19 11.16 19.73
CA PHE A 396 13.84 10.33 18.72
C PHE A 396 14.84 11.15 17.93
N PRO A 397 15.87 10.54 17.36
CA PRO A 397 16.71 11.18 16.37
C PRO A 397 15.88 11.62 15.16
N GLU A 398 16.30 12.71 14.53
CA GLU A 398 15.74 13.10 13.23
C GLU A 398 16.03 12.00 12.20
N ILE A 399 15.03 11.65 11.41
CA ILE A 399 15.18 10.68 10.32
C ILE A 399 15.52 11.44 9.05
N PRO A 400 16.73 11.22 8.48
CA PRO A 400 17.10 11.84 7.22
C PRO A 400 16.32 11.24 6.06
N GLN A 401 16.46 11.79 4.87
CA GLN A 401 16.02 11.16 3.63
C GLN A 401 16.89 9.93 3.34
N MET A 402 16.26 8.77 3.23
CA MET A 402 16.91 7.45 3.18
C MET A 402 16.92 6.83 1.76
N HIS A 403 16.96 7.63 0.71
CA HIS A 403 16.86 7.15 -0.68
C HIS A 403 18.17 6.59 -1.26
N ALA A 404 19.29 6.70 -0.57
CA ALA A 404 20.55 6.07 -1.01
C ALA A 404 20.44 4.53 -0.98
N PRO A 405 21.16 3.82 -1.87
CA PRO A 405 21.17 2.36 -1.87
C PRO A 405 21.48 1.78 -0.49
N GLY A 406 20.73 0.78 -0.07
CA GLY A 406 20.85 0.19 1.27
C GLY A 406 20.35 -1.24 1.33
N ASN A 407 20.52 -1.85 2.49
CA ASN A 407 20.06 -3.20 2.78
C ASN A 407 19.12 -3.19 3.98
N ASP A 408 17.88 -3.60 3.77
CA ASP A 408 16.81 -3.59 4.76
C ASP A 408 16.43 -5.01 5.22
N ASP A 409 17.37 -5.97 5.17
CA ASP A 409 17.14 -7.37 5.57
C ASP A 409 16.67 -7.51 7.02
N PHE A 410 16.84 -6.47 7.89
CA PHE A 410 16.30 -6.45 9.24
C PHE A 410 14.77 -6.62 9.27
N LEU A 411 14.06 -6.28 8.20
CA LEU A 411 12.61 -6.47 8.08
C LEU A 411 12.18 -7.92 8.28
N PHE A 412 13.09 -8.88 8.03
CA PHE A 412 12.88 -10.29 8.32
C PHE A 412 13.23 -10.68 9.77
N ASN A 413 13.66 -9.72 10.60
CA ASN A 413 14.04 -9.91 12.01
C ASN A 413 13.32 -8.91 12.93
N GLN A 414 12.09 -8.52 12.63
CA GLN A 414 11.32 -7.52 13.38
C GLN A 414 10.97 -7.95 14.82
N GLY A 415 11.09 -9.25 15.12
CA GLY A 415 10.78 -9.80 16.43
C GLY A 415 9.27 -9.89 16.72
N ALA A 416 8.91 -9.86 18.00
CA ALA A 416 7.55 -10.09 18.45
C ALA A 416 6.59 -8.97 18.05
N THR A 417 5.39 -9.33 17.60
CA THR A 417 4.33 -8.41 17.16
C THR A 417 3.49 -7.81 18.29
N ARG A 418 3.97 -7.89 19.54
CA ARG A 418 3.31 -7.36 20.74
C ARG A 418 3.90 -6.02 21.19
N GLY A 419 3.21 -5.36 22.13
CA GLY A 419 3.69 -4.12 22.76
C GLY A 419 3.45 -2.87 21.92
N LEU A 420 2.53 -2.90 20.94
CA LEU A 420 2.19 -1.76 20.08
C LEU A 420 1.75 -0.53 20.87
N GLY A 421 0.96 -0.70 21.93
CA GLY A 421 0.51 0.41 22.79
C GLY A 421 1.62 1.09 23.62
N LYS A 422 2.88 0.61 23.54
CA LYS A 422 4.03 1.24 24.20
C LYS A 422 4.87 2.08 23.22
N ILE A 423 4.57 2.04 21.94
CA ILE A 423 5.30 2.79 20.92
C ILE A 423 4.96 4.26 21.07
N GLN A 424 5.99 5.08 21.24
CA GLN A 424 5.90 6.53 21.29
C GLN A 424 6.26 7.12 19.91
N PHE A 425 5.89 8.38 19.71
CA PHE A 425 6.14 9.13 18.49
C PHE A 425 6.83 10.44 18.82
N HIS A 426 7.55 10.99 17.88
CA HIS A 426 8.06 12.36 18.00
C HIS A 426 6.89 13.34 18.09
N ASP A 427 7.07 14.44 18.81
CA ASP A 427 6.04 15.47 18.90
C ASP A 427 5.70 16.00 17.49
N TYR A 428 4.50 15.73 17.03
CA TYR A 428 4.03 16.16 15.71
C TYR A 428 4.04 17.68 15.55
N ASN A 429 3.94 18.45 16.63
CA ASN A 429 3.99 19.91 16.58
C ASN A 429 5.31 20.43 16.00
N VAL A 430 6.40 19.70 16.14
CA VAL A 430 7.70 20.08 15.55
C VAL A 430 7.57 20.30 14.03
N ALA A 431 6.90 19.39 13.33
CA ALA A 431 6.63 19.55 11.89
C ALA A 431 5.65 20.70 11.62
N TYR A 432 4.55 20.74 12.35
CA TYR A 432 3.50 21.74 12.16
C TYR A 432 3.90 23.17 12.49
N ASP A 433 4.87 23.36 13.37
CA ASP A 433 5.37 24.69 13.76
C ASP A 433 6.54 25.17 12.89
N ALA A 434 7.09 24.30 12.04
CA ALA A 434 8.19 24.64 11.15
C ALA A 434 7.79 25.52 9.96
N ILE A 435 6.50 25.56 9.62
CA ILE A 435 6.01 26.23 8.41
C ILE A 435 4.79 27.10 8.75
N ASP A 436 4.75 28.29 8.16
CA ASP A 436 3.68 29.28 8.35
C ASP A 436 2.84 29.42 7.07
N LEU A 437 1.65 28.79 7.04
CA LEU A 437 0.74 28.79 5.88
C LEU A 437 -0.72 28.97 6.32
N PRO A 438 -1.56 29.69 5.53
CA PRO A 438 -2.95 29.99 5.89
C PRO A 438 -3.80 28.74 6.21
N ASN A 439 -3.80 27.73 5.33
CA ASN A 439 -4.58 26.51 5.56
C ASN A 439 -3.98 25.61 6.64
N LEU A 440 -2.68 25.66 6.83
CA LEU A 440 -2.03 24.97 7.94
C LEU A 440 -2.47 25.53 9.30
N HIS A 441 -2.65 26.84 9.44
CA HIS A 441 -3.22 27.45 10.65
C HIS A 441 -4.64 26.94 10.93
N VAL A 442 -5.48 26.88 9.90
CA VAL A 442 -6.84 26.32 10.03
C VAL A 442 -6.79 24.86 10.47
N PHE A 443 -5.90 24.07 9.87
CA PHE A 443 -5.75 22.67 10.19
C PHE A 443 -5.22 22.45 11.62
N LYS A 444 -4.25 23.26 12.08
CA LYS A 444 -3.78 23.26 13.49
C LYS A 444 -4.92 23.57 14.48
N ALA A 445 -5.82 24.49 14.13
CA ALA A 445 -6.99 24.77 14.96
C ALA A 445 -7.98 23.58 15.01
N GLN A 446 -8.12 22.83 13.91
CA GLN A 446 -8.89 21.57 13.89
C GLN A 446 -8.24 20.49 14.78
N ILE A 447 -6.91 20.33 14.72
CA ILE A 447 -6.16 19.43 15.60
C ILE A 447 -6.37 19.80 17.08
N ALA A 448 -6.29 21.07 17.43
CA ALA A 448 -6.53 21.53 18.78
C ALA A 448 -7.96 21.21 19.27
N SER A 449 -8.96 21.35 18.38
CA SER A 449 -10.34 20.97 18.66
C SER A 449 -10.50 19.46 18.87
N LEU A 450 -9.83 18.62 18.07
CA LEU A 450 -9.79 17.16 18.23
C LEU A 450 -9.15 16.75 19.56
N LYS A 451 -8.01 17.36 19.93
CA LYS A 451 -7.38 17.10 21.23
C LYS A 451 -8.30 17.47 22.38
N THR A 452 -8.99 18.59 22.28
CA THR A 452 -9.99 19.01 23.29
C THR A 452 -11.12 17.99 23.37
N PHE A 453 -11.64 17.50 22.24
CA PHE A 453 -12.65 16.43 22.18
C PHE A 453 -12.16 15.19 22.95
N LEU A 454 -10.94 14.70 22.65
CA LEU A 454 -10.37 13.51 23.28
C LEU A 454 -10.17 13.66 24.80
N LEU A 455 -9.95 14.89 25.30
CA LEU A 455 -9.75 15.17 26.72
C LEU A 455 -11.06 15.40 27.49
N THR A 456 -12.05 16.06 26.87
CA THR A 456 -13.26 16.52 27.56
C THR A 456 -14.48 15.64 27.33
N THR A 457 -14.54 14.98 26.18
CA THR A 457 -15.65 14.13 25.74
C THR A 457 -15.14 12.83 25.11
N PRO A 458 -14.22 12.09 25.77
CA PRO A 458 -13.62 10.89 25.19
C PRO A 458 -14.66 9.82 24.87
N PRO A 459 -14.35 8.88 23.97
CA PRO A 459 -15.21 7.73 23.71
C PRO A 459 -15.49 6.94 25.00
N ASN A 460 -16.77 6.65 25.26
CA ASN A 460 -17.18 5.78 26.37
C ASN A 460 -16.90 4.29 26.05
N GLU A 461 -17.12 3.39 27.03
CA GLU A 461 -16.83 1.96 26.86
C GLU A 461 -17.54 1.31 25.68
N SER A 462 -18.78 1.72 25.38
CA SER A 462 -19.53 1.21 24.23
C SER A 462 -18.91 1.69 22.92
N GLN A 463 -18.58 2.98 22.82
CA GLN A 463 -17.96 3.59 21.65
C GLN A 463 -16.53 3.07 21.40
N GLN A 464 -15.78 2.70 22.43
CA GLN A 464 -14.46 2.06 22.30
C GLN A 464 -14.52 0.66 21.69
N LYS A 465 -15.70 0.01 21.70
CA LYS A 465 -15.97 -1.28 21.07
C LYS A 465 -16.74 -1.13 19.76
N ASP A 466 -17.22 0.06 19.44
CA ASP A 466 -17.96 0.38 18.22
C ASP A 466 -17.00 0.74 17.10
N ILE A 467 -16.78 -0.22 16.19
CA ILE A 467 -15.89 -0.02 15.04
C ILE A 467 -16.35 1.15 14.16
N ASP A 468 -17.65 1.37 13.99
CA ASP A 468 -18.15 2.48 13.18
C ASP A 468 -17.80 3.86 13.77
N PHE A 469 -17.89 3.99 15.10
CA PHE A 469 -17.44 5.20 15.81
C PHE A 469 -15.92 5.37 15.68
N LEU A 470 -15.16 4.30 15.93
CA LEU A 470 -13.70 4.32 15.89
C LEU A 470 -13.14 4.58 14.49
N LEU A 471 -13.82 4.16 13.43
CA LEU A 471 -13.42 4.46 12.05
C LEU A 471 -13.38 5.97 11.82
N THR A 472 -14.43 6.68 12.17
CA THR A 472 -14.52 8.12 11.95
C THR A 472 -13.51 8.90 12.80
N LEU A 473 -13.38 8.51 14.08
CA LEU A 473 -12.38 9.12 14.97
C LEU A 473 -10.95 8.83 14.48
N GLY A 474 -10.72 7.62 13.99
CA GLY A 474 -9.44 7.21 13.42
C GLY A 474 -9.09 7.96 12.14
N GLU A 475 -10.07 8.30 11.26
CA GLU A 475 -9.81 9.13 10.08
C GLU A 475 -9.33 10.54 10.46
N LEU A 476 -9.95 11.17 11.49
CA LEU A 476 -9.49 12.45 12.01
C LEU A 476 -8.03 12.37 12.52
N PHE A 477 -7.70 11.33 13.29
CA PHE A 477 -6.33 11.08 13.74
C PHE A 477 -5.38 10.82 12.57
N THR A 478 -5.80 10.01 11.61
CA THR A 478 -5.00 9.68 10.43
C THR A 478 -4.61 10.93 9.64
N LEU A 479 -5.52 11.90 9.47
CA LEU A 479 -5.21 13.16 8.79
C LEU A 479 -4.09 13.93 9.50
N VAL A 480 -4.02 13.90 10.84
CA VAL A 480 -2.96 14.59 11.58
C VAL A 480 -1.59 13.96 11.31
N ALA A 481 -1.49 12.64 11.42
CA ALA A 481 -0.24 11.94 11.16
C ALA A 481 0.14 11.97 9.66
N TYR A 482 -0.86 12.01 8.77
CA TYR A 482 -0.67 12.17 7.33
C TYR A 482 -0.06 13.53 6.99
N GLY A 483 -0.62 14.60 7.55
CA GLY A 483 -0.10 15.95 7.38
C GLY A 483 1.31 16.14 7.93
N GLN A 484 1.63 15.54 9.08
CA GLN A 484 2.98 15.56 9.64
C GLN A 484 4.01 15.04 8.63
N LEU A 485 3.82 13.85 8.09
CA LEU A 485 4.77 13.24 7.17
C LEU A 485 4.87 14.00 5.83
N ILE A 486 3.76 14.59 5.38
CA ILE A 486 3.76 15.45 4.18
C ILE A 486 4.64 16.69 4.42
N ILE A 487 4.50 17.35 5.57
CA ILE A 487 5.33 18.54 5.92
C ILE A 487 6.80 18.14 6.02
N GLU A 488 7.12 17.08 6.77
CA GLU A 488 8.50 16.59 6.92
C GLU A 488 9.16 16.34 5.56
N ASN A 489 8.40 15.80 4.61
CA ASN A 489 8.94 15.44 3.31
C ASN A 489 8.94 16.59 2.28
N ALA A 490 8.07 17.59 2.47
CA ALA A 490 7.97 18.72 1.56
C ALA A 490 9.31 19.47 1.41
N GLY A 491 10.06 19.63 2.51
CA GLY A 491 11.39 20.25 2.48
C GLY A 491 12.42 19.45 1.68
N PHE A 492 12.44 18.13 1.82
CA PHE A 492 13.37 17.26 1.09
C PHE A 492 13.13 17.27 -0.43
N TYR A 493 11.89 17.43 -0.85
CA TYR A 493 11.50 17.43 -2.27
C TYR A 493 11.27 18.82 -2.85
N GLY A 494 11.61 19.90 -2.10
CA GLY A 494 11.49 21.27 -2.57
C GLY A 494 10.08 21.68 -2.97
N ILE A 495 9.07 21.20 -2.23
CA ILE A 495 7.67 21.53 -2.48
C ILE A 495 7.43 22.98 -2.09
N GLU A 496 6.95 23.78 -3.04
CA GLU A 496 6.67 25.19 -2.81
C GLU A 496 5.50 25.39 -1.85
N ASN A 497 5.55 26.48 -1.09
CA ASN A 497 4.54 26.83 -0.09
C ASN A 497 3.11 26.87 -0.65
N ASP A 498 2.93 27.39 -1.87
CA ASP A 498 1.60 27.45 -2.51
C ASP A 498 1.03 26.05 -2.76
N LEU A 499 1.86 25.11 -3.22
CA LEU A 499 1.42 23.74 -3.41
C LEU A 499 1.14 23.05 -2.07
N LEU A 500 1.97 23.27 -1.08
CA LEU A 500 1.75 22.72 0.25
C LEU A 500 0.49 23.28 0.91
N ASP A 501 0.24 24.61 0.80
CA ASP A 501 -1.00 25.23 1.31
C ASP A 501 -2.24 24.73 0.56
N GLN A 502 -2.14 24.44 -0.74
CA GLN A 502 -3.23 23.82 -1.51
C GLN A 502 -3.49 22.37 -1.10
N ILE A 503 -2.46 21.64 -0.67
CA ILE A 503 -2.62 20.31 -0.04
C ILE A 503 -3.43 20.46 1.26
N PHE A 504 -3.07 21.41 2.11
CA PHE A 504 -3.81 21.66 3.34
C PHE A 504 -5.22 22.19 3.12
N ASP A 505 -5.53 22.81 1.98
CA ASP A 505 -6.90 23.18 1.60
C ASP A 505 -7.81 21.93 1.57
N PHE A 506 -7.46 20.87 0.84
CA PHE A 506 -8.29 19.67 0.82
C PHE A 506 -8.28 18.94 2.18
N MET A 507 -7.16 18.99 2.92
CA MET A 507 -7.08 18.34 4.23
C MET A 507 -8.01 19.00 5.27
N VAL A 508 -8.15 20.32 5.25
CA VAL A 508 -9.14 21.04 6.07
C VAL A 508 -10.56 20.62 5.72
N ARG A 509 -10.85 20.44 4.43
CA ARG A 509 -12.18 19.99 3.96
C ARG A 509 -12.47 18.55 4.38
N ASP A 510 -11.52 17.64 4.16
CA ASP A 510 -11.63 16.24 4.57
C ASP A 510 -11.80 16.12 6.10
N PHE A 511 -11.05 16.91 6.88
CA PHE A 511 -11.19 16.93 8.34
C PHE A 511 -12.58 17.39 8.77
N SER A 512 -13.11 18.43 8.13
CA SER A 512 -14.46 18.93 8.38
C SER A 512 -15.55 17.90 8.03
N GLU A 513 -15.36 17.16 6.95
CA GLU A 513 -16.25 16.07 6.55
C GLU A 513 -16.29 14.96 7.61
N PHE A 514 -15.12 14.47 8.06
CA PHE A 514 -15.07 13.46 9.12
C PHE A 514 -15.61 13.99 10.46
N ALA A 515 -15.42 15.26 10.78
CA ALA A 515 -16.01 15.88 11.97
C ALA A 515 -17.55 15.91 11.88
N LEU A 516 -18.11 16.18 10.69
CA LEU A 516 -19.56 16.10 10.45
C LEU A 516 -20.06 14.64 10.55
N GLN A 517 -19.32 13.67 10.04
CA GLN A 517 -19.66 12.27 10.20
C GLN A 517 -19.65 11.86 11.69
N LEU A 518 -18.65 12.32 12.47
CA LEU A 518 -18.60 12.07 13.91
C LEU A 518 -19.79 12.69 14.64
N TYR A 519 -20.16 13.94 14.30
CA TYR A 519 -21.35 14.59 14.79
C TYR A 519 -22.62 13.76 14.54
N ALA A 520 -22.75 13.17 13.35
CA ALA A 520 -23.94 12.46 12.90
C ALA A 520 -24.00 10.99 13.35
N LYS A 521 -22.99 10.46 14.05
CA LYS A 521 -23.01 9.06 14.52
C LYS A 521 -24.15 8.85 15.53
N PRO A 522 -24.93 7.76 15.38
CA PRO A 522 -26.02 7.47 16.31
C PRO A 522 -25.60 7.34 17.77
N SER A 523 -24.33 6.93 18.00
CA SER A 523 -23.76 6.76 19.34
C SER A 523 -23.13 8.06 19.91
N SER A 524 -23.04 9.16 19.13
CA SER A 524 -22.49 10.42 19.61
C SER A 524 -23.39 11.09 20.65
N THR A 525 -22.81 11.45 21.79
CA THR A 525 -23.52 12.19 22.86
C THR A 525 -23.69 13.67 22.48
N PRO A 526 -24.66 14.41 23.08
CA PRO A 526 -24.82 15.85 22.81
C PRO A 526 -23.53 16.66 23.02
N ALA A 527 -22.73 16.32 24.02
CA ALA A 527 -21.45 16.99 24.26
C ALA A 527 -20.42 16.69 23.15
N GLN A 528 -20.39 15.44 22.66
CA GLN A 528 -19.54 15.05 21.53
C GLN A 528 -20.00 15.71 20.21
N MET A 529 -21.29 15.84 20.00
CA MET A 529 -21.86 16.56 18.86
C MET A 529 -21.43 18.02 18.84
N GLU A 530 -21.54 18.72 19.99
CA GLU A 530 -21.09 20.12 20.14
C GLU A 530 -19.59 20.26 19.90
N ALA A 531 -18.78 19.34 20.44
CA ALA A 531 -17.34 19.32 20.21
C ALA A 531 -16.98 19.03 18.75
N GLY A 532 -17.74 18.13 18.07
CA GLY A 532 -17.61 17.83 16.65
C GLY A 532 -17.83 19.06 15.76
N LEU A 533 -18.84 19.87 16.05
CA LEU A 533 -19.09 21.12 15.31
C LEU A 533 -17.91 22.10 15.39
N LYS A 534 -17.17 22.13 16.49
CA LYS A 534 -16.00 22.99 16.66
C LYS A 534 -14.81 22.56 15.76
N MET A 535 -14.83 21.34 15.25
CA MET A 535 -13.81 20.84 14.31
C MET A 535 -14.12 21.23 12.85
N ILE A 536 -15.35 21.62 12.53
CA ILE A 536 -15.75 21.98 11.18
C ILE A 536 -15.21 23.38 10.88
N ARG A 537 -14.36 23.49 9.87
CA ARG A 537 -13.71 24.73 9.44
C ARG A 537 -13.77 24.84 7.92
N LYS A 538 -13.76 26.08 7.43
CA LYS A 538 -13.63 26.40 6.02
C LYS A 538 -12.16 26.67 5.70
N ALA A 539 -11.66 26.05 4.62
CA ALA A 539 -10.34 26.36 4.10
C ALA A 539 -10.24 27.83 3.62
N VAL A 540 -9.05 28.39 3.70
CA VAL A 540 -8.76 29.74 3.18
C VAL A 540 -8.66 29.66 1.66
N SER A 541 -9.63 30.25 0.99
CA SER A 541 -9.68 30.32 -0.48
C SER A 541 -8.74 31.41 -1.00
N ASP A 542 -7.84 31.04 -1.91
CA ASP A 542 -6.94 31.97 -2.60
C ASP A 542 -6.96 31.68 -4.11
N PRO A 543 -7.66 32.53 -4.91
CA PRO A 543 -7.74 32.38 -6.36
C PRO A 543 -6.38 32.51 -7.07
N ALA A 544 -5.45 33.31 -6.55
CA ALA A 544 -4.12 33.48 -7.14
C ALA A 544 -3.29 32.20 -6.97
N ARG A 545 -3.24 31.63 -5.76
CA ARG A 545 -2.62 30.34 -5.47
C ARG A 545 -3.22 29.24 -6.37
N PHE A 546 -4.53 29.14 -6.43
CA PHE A 546 -5.23 28.17 -7.29
C PHE A 546 -4.81 28.30 -8.76
N GLN A 547 -4.79 29.51 -9.30
CA GLN A 547 -4.37 29.75 -10.68
C GLN A 547 -2.89 29.41 -10.91
N GLN A 548 -2.03 29.68 -9.95
CA GLN A 548 -0.62 29.30 -10.01
C GLN A 548 -0.44 27.78 -10.03
N ILE A 549 -1.14 27.04 -9.14
CA ILE A 549 -1.11 25.58 -9.14
C ILE A 549 -1.59 25.00 -10.46
N TRP A 550 -2.69 25.53 -10.99
CA TRP A 550 -3.20 25.11 -12.30
C TRP A 550 -2.17 25.32 -13.41
N GLN A 551 -1.59 26.52 -13.51
CA GLN A 551 -0.68 26.88 -14.59
C GLN A 551 0.68 26.19 -14.50
N LYS A 552 1.22 26.05 -13.30
CA LYS A 552 2.57 25.55 -13.08
C LYS A 552 2.65 24.02 -13.03
N TYR A 553 1.65 23.37 -12.45
CA TYR A 553 1.74 21.95 -12.12
C TYR A 553 0.73 21.08 -12.86
N VAL A 554 -0.48 21.55 -13.10
CA VAL A 554 -1.56 20.72 -13.63
C VAL A 554 -1.64 20.83 -15.16
N ALA A 555 -1.84 22.04 -15.70
CA ALA A 555 -1.99 22.25 -17.14
C ALA A 555 -0.78 21.74 -17.97
N PRO A 556 0.48 21.88 -17.51
CA PRO A 556 1.64 21.35 -18.25
C PRO A 556 1.71 19.82 -18.36
N LEU A 557 0.89 19.09 -17.62
CA LEU A 557 0.83 17.62 -17.70
C LEU A 557 0.09 17.12 -18.95
N ASN A 558 -0.57 17.99 -19.69
CA ASN A 558 -1.16 17.66 -20.99
C ASN A 558 -0.09 17.18 -21.97
N GLY A 559 -0.25 15.97 -22.51
CA GLY A 559 0.66 15.38 -23.49
C GLY A 559 2.03 14.94 -22.95
N VAL A 560 2.27 15.03 -21.64
CA VAL A 560 3.53 14.60 -21.00
C VAL A 560 3.75 13.11 -21.16
N TYR A 561 2.71 12.32 -21.01
CA TYR A 561 2.77 10.90 -21.23
C TYR A 561 1.50 10.38 -21.92
N GLU A 562 1.72 9.54 -22.88
CA GLU A 562 0.69 8.72 -23.53
C GLU A 562 1.31 7.37 -23.88
N MET A 563 0.73 6.28 -23.37
CA MET A 563 1.20 4.94 -23.65
C MET A 563 1.03 4.64 -25.15
N ARG A 564 2.02 4.03 -25.75
CA ARG A 564 1.96 3.63 -27.18
C ARG A 564 0.77 2.68 -27.43
N PRO A 565 0.12 2.82 -28.59
CA PRO A 565 -1.00 1.94 -28.95
C PRO A 565 -0.68 0.45 -28.93
#